data_90fd61eb6178373f37d861bdcf800af1
#
_entry.id   90fd61eb6178373f37d861bdcf800af1
#
_cell.length_a   1.000
_cell.length_b   1.000
_cell.length_c   1.000
_cell.angle_alpha   90.00
_cell.angle_beta   90.00
_cell.angle_gamma   90.00
#
_symmetry.space_group_name_H-M   'P 1'
#
loop_
_entity.id
_entity.type
_entity.pdbx_description
1 polymer ?
#
loop_
_entity_poly.entity_id
_entity_poly.type
_entity_poly.pdbx_seq_one_letter_code
_entity_poly.pdbx_strand_id
1 'polypeptide(L)'
;MTLETAFMLPVQDAQHSFRRLLKAMSEPGVIVALHQLKRGWQPLNIATTSVLLTLADNDTPVWLAAPVSNDIVSQSLRFHTNAPLVSQPEQATFAVTDEAISSEQLNALSTGTAVAPEAGATLILQVASLSGGRMLRLTGAGIAEERMIAPQLPECILHELTERPHPFPLGIDLILTCGERLLAIPRTTHVEVC
;
A
#
# COMPACT_ATOMS: atom_id res chain seq x y z
N MET A 1 8.63 3.82 -27.44
CA MET A 1 8.54 3.40 -26.04
C MET A 1 8.17 4.64 -25.22
N THR A 2 6.98 4.69 -24.65
CA THR A 2 6.47 5.86 -23.92
C THR A 2 6.61 5.56 -22.42
N LEU A 3 7.57 6.21 -21.77
CA LEU A 3 7.74 6.13 -20.31
C LEU A 3 6.98 7.28 -19.66
N GLU A 4 6.36 6.99 -18.52
CA GLU A 4 5.76 8.02 -17.68
C GLU A 4 6.84 8.79 -16.91
N THR A 5 6.48 10.01 -16.52
CA THR A 5 7.40 10.87 -15.73
C THR A 5 7.50 10.39 -14.28
N ALA A 6 8.69 10.53 -13.69
CA ALA A 6 8.96 10.27 -12.28
C ALA A 6 9.19 11.58 -11.51
N PHE A 7 9.78 11.48 -10.34
CA PHE A 7 10.18 12.62 -9.53
C PHE A 7 11.12 13.57 -10.30
N MET A 8 10.90 14.87 -10.20
CA MET A 8 11.75 15.86 -10.85
C MET A 8 13.12 15.98 -10.16
N LEU A 9 13.14 15.87 -8.84
CA LEU A 9 14.32 15.83 -8.01
C LEU A 9 14.37 14.49 -7.26
N PRO A 10 14.78 13.38 -7.92
CA PRO A 10 14.55 12.02 -7.43
C PRO A 10 14.93 11.79 -5.97
N VAL A 11 16.12 12.26 -5.55
CA VAL A 11 16.59 12.06 -4.18
C VAL A 11 15.77 12.87 -3.16
N GLN A 12 15.52 14.14 -3.44
CA GLN A 12 14.80 15.03 -2.52
C GLN A 12 13.33 14.66 -2.43
N ASP A 13 12.71 14.38 -3.59
CA ASP A 13 11.30 14.03 -3.68
C ASP A 13 11.02 12.67 -3.03
N ALA A 14 11.92 11.69 -3.22
CA ALA A 14 11.85 10.40 -2.55
C ALA A 14 12.01 10.55 -1.02
N GLN A 15 12.94 11.39 -0.55
CA GLN A 15 13.10 11.65 0.90
C GLN A 15 11.85 12.32 1.51
N HIS A 16 11.24 13.28 0.82
CA HIS A 16 9.99 13.91 1.26
C HIS A 16 8.86 12.90 1.33
N SER A 17 8.68 12.11 0.27
CA SER A 17 7.67 11.06 0.21
C SER A 17 7.90 10.01 1.30
N PHE A 18 9.14 9.58 1.51
CA PHE A 18 9.51 8.61 2.55
C PHE A 18 9.14 9.11 3.96
N ARG A 19 9.42 10.37 4.30
CA ARG A 19 9.04 10.94 5.61
C ARG A 19 7.53 10.95 5.83
N ARG A 20 6.74 11.21 4.76
CA ARG A 20 5.27 11.15 4.81
C ARG A 20 4.77 9.72 4.99
N LEU A 21 5.36 8.77 4.25
CA LEU A 21 5.07 7.34 4.40
C LEU A 21 5.41 6.84 5.80
N LEU A 22 6.59 7.21 6.31
CA LEU A 22 7.01 6.86 7.66
C LEU A 22 6.02 7.41 8.70
N LYS A 23 5.54 8.65 8.52
CA LYS A 23 4.49 9.22 9.39
C LYS A 23 3.21 8.40 9.33
N ALA A 24 2.73 8.04 8.14
CA ALA A 24 1.51 7.23 7.99
C ALA A 24 1.65 5.84 8.64
N MET A 25 2.82 5.20 8.49
CA MET A 25 3.10 3.89 9.09
C MET A 25 3.29 3.96 10.60
N SER A 26 3.88 5.04 11.13
CA SER A 26 4.11 5.21 12.57
C SER A 26 2.90 5.74 13.33
N GLU A 27 1.94 6.37 12.64
CA GLU A 27 0.70 6.91 13.19
C GLU A 27 -0.50 6.34 12.39
N PRO A 28 -0.89 5.06 12.59
CA PRO A 28 -1.90 4.39 11.80
C PRO A 28 -3.20 5.17 11.67
N GLY A 29 -3.75 5.23 10.45
CA GLY A 29 -4.98 5.96 10.14
C GLY A 29 -4.81 7.48 9.94
N VAL A 30 -3.61 8.04 10.13
CA VAL A 30 -3.35 9.44 9.75
C VAL A 30 -3.27 9.56 8.24
N ILE A 31 -4.04 10.49 7.68
CA ILE A 31 -4.00 10.80 6.26
C ILE A 31 -2.83 11.74 5.99
N VAL A 32 -1.96 11.35 5.06
CA VAL A 32 -0.87 12.17 4.53
C VAL A 32 -1.06 12.41 3.04
N ALA A 33 -0.48 13.49 2.51
CA ALA A 33 -0.50 13.79 1.09
C ALA A 33 0.91 13.76 0.50
N LEU A 34 1.03 13.25 -0.74
CA LEU A 34 2.27 13.17 -1.52
C LEU A 34 2.15 14.11 -2.73
N HIS A 35 2.84 15.24 -2.71
CA HIS A 35 2.71 16.31 -3.69
C HIS A 35 3.88 16.39 -4.68
N GLN A 36 4.80 15.41 -4.66
CA GLN A 36 6.02 15.43 -5.46
C GLN A 36 5.79 15.10 -6.93
N LEU A 37 4.65 14.44 -7.25
CA LEU A 37 4.23 14.16 -8.62
C LEU A 37 3.06 15.04 -9.02
N LYS A 38 3.03 15.45 -10.30
CA LYS A 38 1.89 16.16 -10.89
C LYS A 38 0.77 15.20 -11.31
N ARG A 39 1.11 13.96 -11.67
CA ARG A 39 0.18 12.89 -12.06
C ARG A 39 0.76 11.53 -11.76
N GLY A 40 -0.11 10.56 -11.52
CA GLY A 40 0.27 9.16 -11.41
C GLY A 40 0.40 8.47 -12.76
N TRP A 41 0.93 7.26 -12.77
CA TRP A 41 1.03 6.40 -13.96
C TRP A 41 -0.29 5.67 -14.18
N GLN A 42 -1.17 6.21 -14.98
CA GLN A 42 -2.51 5.63 -15.18
C GLN A 42 -2.45 4.13 -15.51
N PRO A 43 -3.23 3.26 -14.81
CA PRO A 43 -4.33 3.60 -13.89
C PRO A 43 -3.91 3.85 -12.43
N LEU A 44 -2.62 3.88 -12.11
CA LEU A 44 -2.15 4.20 -10.76
C LEU A 44 -2.38 5.68 -10.45
N ASN A 45 -2.90 5.95 -9.24
CA ASN A 45 -3.03 7.31 -8.72
C ASN A 45 -1.66 7.87 -8.28
N ILE A 46 -1.64 9.17 -7.96
CA ILE A 46 -0.40 9.90 -7.56
C ILE A 46 0.24 9.26 -6.32
N ALA A 47 -0.56 8.92 -5.30
CA ALA A 47 -0.04 8.35 -4.07
C ALA A 47 0.58 6.96 -4.32
N THR A 48 -0.10 6.06 -5.05
CA THR A 48 0.43 4.73 -5.39
C THR A 48 1.73 4.83 -6.18
N THR A 49 1.77 5.70 -7.20
CA THR A 49 2.98 5.92 -8.00
C THR A 49 4.13 6.45 -7.13
N SER A 50 3.84 7.41 -6.24
CA SER A 50 4.84 7.99 -5.34
C SER A 50 5.36 6.96 -4.33
N VAL A 51 4.50 6.09 -3.81
CA VAL A 51 4.90 4.98 -2.91
C VAL A 51 5.88 4.05 -3.62
N LEU A 52 5.56 3.61 -4.84
CA LEU A 52 6.42 2.74 -5.62
C LEU A 52 7.76 3.39 -5.97
N LEU A 53 7.76 4.66 -6.41
CA LEU A 53 9.00 5.41 -6.69
C LEU A 53 9.87 5.63 -5.45
N THR A 54 9.29 5.56 -4.26
CA THR A 54 9.98 5.80 -2.99
C THR A 54 10.53 4.52 -2.37
N LEU A 55 9.77 3.41 -2.46
CA LEU A 55 10.04 2.18 -1.71
C LEU A 55 10.51 1.02 -2.59
N ALA A 56 10.13 0.99 -3.87
CA ALA A 56 10.49 -0.13 -4.74
C ALA A 56 11.90 0.02 -5.30
N ASP A 57 12.64 -1.07 -5.33
CA ASP A 57 13.99 -1.19 -5.87
C ASP A 57 14.27 -2.60 -6.42
N ASN A 58 15.52 -2.89 -6.76
CA ASN A 58 15.94 -4.18 -7.32
C ASN A 58 15.73 -5.39 -6.39
N ASP A 59 15.60 -5.17 -5.08
CA ASP A 59 15.46 -6.22 -4.07
C ASP A 59 14.00 -6.40 -3.61
N THR A 60 13.09 -5.59 -4.11
CA THR A 60 11.68 -5.57 -3.72
C THR A 60 10.75 -5.95 -4.88
N PRO A 61 10.45 -7.24 -5.09
CA PRO A 61 9.53 -7.69 -6.12
C PRO A 61 8.15 -7.06 -5.97
N VAL A 62 7.59 -6.61 -7.11
CA VAL A 62 6.28 -5.96 -7.18
C VAL A 62 5.30 -6.81 -7.98
N TRP A 63 4.14 -7.07 -7.41
CA TRP A 63 3.00 -7.64 -8.11
C TRP A 63 1.97 -6.54 -8.40
N LEU A 64 1.53 -6.47 -9.66
CA LEU A 64 0.46 -5.58 -10.11
C LEU A 64 -0.76 -6.40 -10.49
N ALA A 65 -1.88 -6.22 -9.81
CA ALA A 65 -3.14 -6.84 -10.19
C ALA A 65 -3.61 -6.33 -11.57
N ALA A 66 -4.37 -7.15 -12.30
CA ALA A 66 -4.80 -6.84 -13.67
C ALA A 66 -5.46 -5.44 -13.83
N PRO A 67 -6.36 -4.99 -12.93
CA PRO A 67 -7.00 -3.68 -13.06
C PRO A 67 -6.03 -2.48 -12.98
N VAL A 68 -4.90 -2.64 -12.31
CA VAL A 68 -3.91 -1.58 -12.09
C VAL A 68 -2.63 -1.76 -12.91
N SER A 69 -2.61 -2.77 -13.80
CA SER A 69 -1.47 -3.12 -14.63
C SER A 69 -1.69 -2.77 -16.09
N ASN A 70 -0.67 -2.23 -16.73
CA ASN A 70 -0.53 -2.13 -18.17
C ASN A 70 0.95 -2.06 -18.56
N ASP A 71 1.24 -2.12 -19.86
CA ASP A 71 2.62 -2.11 -20.36
C ASP A 71 3.38 -0.83 -20.00
N ILE A 72 2.71 0.31 -20.00
CA ILE A 72 3.33 1.62 -19.67
C ILE A 72 3.72 1.65 -18.19
N VAL A 73 2.83 1.24 -17.28
CA VAL A 73 3.11 1.14 -15.83
C VAL A 73 4.26 0.18 -15.59
N SER A 74 4.21 -1.01 -16.19
CA SER A 74 5.22 -2.05 -16.01
C SER A 74 6.61 -1.61 -16.49
N GLN A 75 6.68 -0.95 -17.65
CA GLN A 75 7.92 -0.43 -18.20
C GLN A 75 8.46 0.75 -17.37
N SER A 76 7.59 1.68 -16.96
CA SER A 76 7.98 2.84 -16.15
C SER A 76 8.47 2.41 -14.78
N LEU A 77 7.81 1.46 -14.12
CA LEU A 77 8.25 0.92 -12.85
C LEU A 77 9.64 0.29 -12.96
N ARG A 78 9.85 -0.62 -13.91
CA ARG A 78 11.16 -1.22 -14.14
C ARG A 78 12.25 -0.18 -14.44
N PHE A 79 11.93 0.80 -15.28
CA PHE A 79 12.89 1.82 -15.67
C PHE A 79 13.32 2.73 -14.52
N HIS A 80 12.36 3.18 -13.70
CA HIS A 80 12.64 4.15 -12.64
C HIS A 80 13.10 3.53 -11.32
N THR A 81 12.72 2.27 -11.02
CA THR A 81 13.02 1.64 -9.74
C THR A 81 13.90 0.39 -9.86
N ASN A 82 14.00 -0.18 -11.07
CA ASN A 82 14.63 -1.48 -11.32
C ASN A 82 13.97 -2.64 -10.55
N ALA A 83 12.75 -2.46 -10.02
CA ALA A 83 12.05 -3.49 -9.27
C ALA A 83 11.65 -4.67 -10.17
N PRO A 84 11.86 -5.92 -9.72
CA PRO A 84 11.36 -7.10 -10.41
C PRO A 84 9.83 -7.12 -10.42
N LEU A 85 9.21 -7.34 -11.58
CA LEU A 85 7.78 -7.61 -11.66
C LEU A 85 7.54 -9.11 -11.60
N VAL A 86 6.69 -9.53 -10.67
CA VAL A 86 6.30 -10.93 -10.47
C VAL A 86 4.87 -11.17 -10.92
N SER A 87 4.58 -12.40 -11.36
CA SER A 87 3.28 -12.80 -11.87
C SER A 87 2.34 -13.32 -10.77
N GLN A 88 2.90 -13.69 -9.63
CA GLN A 88 2.15 -14.32 -8.54
C GLN A 88 2.24 -13.45 -7.28
N PRO A 89 1.11 -13.21 -6.59
CA PRO A 89 1.07 -12.33 -5.41
C PRO A 89 1.93 -12.82 -4.23
N GLU A 90 2.11 -14.13 -4.07
CA GLU A 90 2.94 -14.72 -3.01
C GLU A 90 4.43 -14.38 -3.10
N GLN A 91 4.90 -13.95 -4.27
CA GLN A 91 6.29 -13.58 -4.50
C GLN A 91 6.57 -12.08 -4.25
N ALA A 92 5.52 -11.31 -3.98
CA ALA A 92 5.62 -9.86 -3.91
C ALA A 92 6.04 -9.36 -2.53
N THR A 93 6.97 -8.41 -2.51
CA THR A 93 7.19 -7.51 -1.37
C THR A 93 6.14 -6.41 -1.34
N PHE A 94 5.83 -5.83 -2.52
CA PHE A 94 4.75 -4.88 -2.70
C PHE A 94 3.70 -5.43 -3.64
N ALA A 95 2.47 -5.57 -3.17
CA ALA A 95 1.31 -5.93 -3.97
C ALA A 95 0.46 -4.68 -4.23
N VAL A 96 0.15 -4.40 -5.48
CA VAL A 96 -0.64 -3.23 -5.88
C VAL A 96 -1.95 -3.68 -6.52
N THR A 97 -3.05 -3.17 -6.02
CA THR A 97 -4.39 -3.49 -6.51
C THR A 97 -5.37 -2.34 -6.28
N ASP A 98 -6.58 -2.53 -6.73
CA ASP A 98 -7.73 -1.69 -6.45
C ASP A 98 -8.82 -2.47 -5.69
N GLU A 99 -10.01 -1.90 -5.62
CA GLU A 99 -11.16 -2.48 -4.90
C GLU A 99 -11.65 -3.82 -5.49
N ALA A 100 -11.18 -4.23 -6.67
CA ALA A 100 -11.52 -5.50 -7.30
C ALA A 100 -10.69 -6.70 -6.78
N ILE A 101 -9.86 -6.50 -5.76
CA ILE A 101 -9.09 -7.59 -5.13
C ILE A 101 -10.02 -8.72 -4.67
N SER A 102 -9.66 -9.95 -5.02
CA SER A 102 -10.38 -11.13 -4.53
C SER A 102 -9.79 -11.65 -3.21
N SER A 103 -10.61 -12.39 -2.44
CA SER A 103 -10.13 -13.07 -1.23
C SER A 103 -9.00 -14.06 -1.54
N GLU A 104 -9.01 -14.71 -2.71
CA GLU A 104 -7.96 -15.62 -3.15
C GLU A 104 -6.63 -14.89 -3.34
N GLN A 105 -6.64 -13.74 -4.01
CA GLN A 105 -5.45 -12.91 -4.22
C GLN A 105 -4.91 -12.37 -2.89
N LEU A 106 -5.80 -11.93 -2.00
CA LEU A 106 -5.42 -11.44 -0.67
C LEU A 106 -4.76 -12.54 0.17
N ASN A 107 -5.36 -13.73 0.20
CA ASN A 107 -4.84 -14.89 0.95
C ASN A 107 -3.53 -15.46 0.38
N ALA A 108 -3.22 -15.18 -0.89
CA ALA A 108 -1.98 -15.59 -1.52
C ALA A 108 -0.79 -14.69 -1.16
N LEU A 109 -1.02 -13.50 -0.60
CA LEU A 109 0.07 -12.60 -0.19
C LEU A 109 0.90 -13.22 0.93
N SER A 110 2.23 -13.01 0.85
CA SER A 110 3.13 -13.44 1.92
C SER A 110 2.79 -12.74 3.24
N THR A 111 2.62 -13.50 4.30
CA THR A 111 2.43 -12.98 5.66
C THR A 111 3.71 -13.01 6.49
N GLY A 112 4.83 -13.39 5.86
CA GLY A 112 6.10 -13.62 6.55
C GLY A 112 6.14 -14.98 7.24
N THR A 113 7.22 -15.19 7.98
CA THR A 113 7.41 -16.39 8.83
C THR A 113 7.78 -15.96 10.24
N ALA A 114 7.71 -16.89 11.20
CA ALA A 114 8.11 -16.60 12.58
C ALA A 114 9.60 -16.20 12.70
N VAL A 115 10.44 -16.61 11.74
CA VAL A 115 11.88 -16.28 11.70
C VAL A 115 12.14 -14.98 10.91
N ALA A 116 11.30 -14.70 9.91
CA ALA A 116 11.41 -13.54 9.04
C ALA A 116 10.02 -12.88 8.84
N PRO A 117 9.47 -12.25 9.89
CA PRO A 117 8.16 -11.59 9.78
C PRO A 117 8.17 -10.39 8.83
N GLU A 118 9.33 -9.77 8.63
CA GLU A 118 9.53 -8.67 7.67
C GLU A 118 9.37 -9.10 6.20
N ALA A 119 9.41 -10.41 5.91
CA ALA A 119 9.11 -10.95 4.59
C ALA A 119 7.59 -10.95 4.25
N GLY A 120 6.76 -10.49 5.18
CA GLY A 120 5.33 -10.24 4.90
C GLY A 120 5.14 -9.09 3.94
N ALA A 121 4.20 -9.25 3.00
CA ALA A 121 3.92 -8.27 1.96
C ALA A 121 3.32 -6.96 2.51
N THR A 122 3.58 -5.88 1.80
CA THR A 122 2.83 -4.61 1.93
C THR A 122 1.83 -4.52 0.78
N LEU A 123 0.55 -4.46 1.12
CA LEU A 123 -0.53 -4.27 0.16
C LEU A 123 -0.81 -2.78 -0.04
N ILE A 124 -0.62 -2.30 -1.25
CA ILE A 124 -0.98 -0.94 -1.68
C ILE A 124 -2.31 -1.02 -2.41
N LEU A 125 -3.37 -0.56 -1.75
CA LEU A 125 -4.74 -0.65 -2.23
C LEU A 125 -5.26 0.73 -2.66
N GLN A 126 -5.60 0.89 -3.93
CA GLN A 126 -6.29 2.07 -4.42
C GLN A 126 -7.78 1.97 -4.07
N VAL A 127 -8.29 2.97 -3.35
CA VAL A 127 -9.70 3.04 -2.93
C VAL A 127 -10.37 4.28 -3.52
N ALA A 128 -11.70 4.21 -3.69
CA ALA A 128 -12.49 5.34 -4.18
C ALA A 128 -12.45 6.53 -3.21
N SER A 129 -12.43 6.28 -1.90
CA SER A 129 -12.34 7.33 -0.90
C SER A 129 -11.71 6.84 0.41
N LEU A 130 -10.97 7.73 1.08
CA LEU A 130 -10.48 7.52 2.45
C LEU A 130 -11.51 7.88 3.52
N SER A 131 -12.75 8.20 3.11
CA SER A 131 -13.87 8.55 4.01
C SER A 131 -15.20 8.08 3.44
N GLY A 132 -16.25 8.10 4.29
CA GLY A 132 -17.61 7.75 3.87
C GLY A 132 -17.88 6.25 3.76
N GLY A 133 -16.95 5.40 4.16
CA GLY A 133 -17.15 3.97 4.33
C GLY A 133 -17.62 3.58 5.73
N ARG A 134 -17.47 2.30 6.07
CA ARG A 134 -17.78 1.79 7.41
C ARG A 134 -16.84 2.39 8.44
N MET A 135 -17.38 2.80 9.60
CA MET A 135 -16.59 3.36 10.68
C MET A 135 -15.73 2.27 11.34
N LEU A 136 -14.44 2.53 11.44
CA LEU A 136 -13.45 1.64 12.04
C LEU A 136 -12.74 2.35 13.19
N ARG A 137 -12.60 1.66 14.30
CA ARG A 137 -11.80 2.07 15.46
C ARG A 137 -10.45 1.39 15.39
N LEU A 138 -9.41 2.19 15.41
CA LEU A 138 -8.02 1.74 15.42
C LEU A 138 -7.42 1.94 16.81
N THR A 139 -6.69 0.93 17.30
CA THR A 139 -5.88 0.98 18.52
C THR A 139 -4.54 0.29 18.29
N GLY A 140 -3.56 0.55 19.16
CA GLY A 140 -2.26 -0.08 19.08
C GLY A 140 -1.09 0.89 18.94
N ALA A 141 0.04 0.37 18.49
CA ALA A 141 1.27 1.14 18.37
C ALA A 141 1.08 2.40 17.48
N GLY A 142 1.57 3.55 17.95
CA GLY A 142 1.46 4.83 17.25
C GLY A 142 0.12 5.55 17.41
N ILE A 143 -0.79 5.01 18.25
CA ILE A 143 -2.09 5.59 18.56
C ILE A 143 -2.17 5.76 20.08
N ALA A 144 -2.41 7.01 20.56
CA ALA A 144 -2.37 7.30 21.99
C ALA A 144 -3.52 6.63 22.77
N GLU A 145 -4.73 6.69 22.23
CA GLU A 145 -5.93 6.05 22.80
C GLU A 145 -6.63 5.24 21.69
N GLU A 146 -7.36 5.92 20.84
CA GLU A 146 -8.03 5.35 19.68
C GLU A 146 -8.06 6.34 18.51
N ARG A 147 -8.26 5.84 17.31
CA ARG A 147 -8.45 6.66 16.11
C ARG A 147 -9.58 6.11 15.28
N MET A 148 -10.50 7.01 14.89
CA MET A 148 -11.62 6.68 14.03
C MET A 148 -11.29 6.99 12.58
N ILE A 149 -11.50 6.01 11.69
CA ILE A 149 -11.39 6.18 10.23
C ILE A 149 -12.61 5.57 9.55
N ALA A 150 -12.89 5.96 8.32
CA ALA A 150 -14.00 5.40 7.55
C ALA A 150 -13.68 5.30 6.05
N PRO A 151 -12.59 4.60 5.65
CA PRO A 151 -12.29 4.40 4.24
C PRO A 151 -13.33 3.49 3.60
N GLN A 152 -13.56 3.66 2.29
CA GLN A 152 -14.35 2.72 1.51
C GLN A 152 -13.49 1.50 1.20
N LEU A 153 -13.83 0.35 1.77
CA LEU A 153 -13.04 -0.88 1.67
C LEU A 153 -13.86 -2.01 1.08
N PRO A 154 -13.26 -2.88 0.24
CA PRO A 154 -13.84 -4.18 -0.12
C PRO A 154 -14.06 -5.04 1.13
N GLU A 155 -15.09 -5.89 1.10
CA GLU A 155 -15.45 -6.73 2.25
C GLU A 155 -14.32 -7.69 2.67
N CYS A 156 -13.54 -8.23 1.71
CA CYS A 156 -12.41 -9.09 2.02
C CYS A 156 -11.29 -8.37 2.79
N ILE A 157 -11.05 -7.09 2.49
CA ILE A 157 -10.07 -6.26 3.23
C ILE A 157 -10.60 -5.93 4.63
N LEU A 158 -11.89 -5.61 4.73
CA LEU A 158 -12.51 -5.35 6.03
C LEU A 158 -12.41 -6.59 6.93
N HIS A 159 -12.72 -7.77 6.40
CA HIS A 159 -12.58 -9.05 7.12
C HIS A 159 -11.14 -9.31 7.55
N GLU A 160 -10.16 -9.14 6.66
CA GLU A 160 -8.73 -9.27 6.98
C GLU A 160 -8.30 -8.36 8.14
N LEU A 161 -8.77 -7.10 8.13
CA LEU A 161 -8.42 -6.14 9.16
C LEU A 161 -9.04 -6.45 10.53
N THR A 162 -10.27 -6.94 10.56
CA THR A 162 -11.02 -7.20 11.81
C THR A 162 -10.71 -8.56 12.42
N GLU A 163 -10.56 -9.60 11.60
CA GLU A 163 -10.32 -10.96 12.06
C GLU A 163 -8.83 -11.24 12.33
N ARG A 164 -7.94 -10.55 11.60
CA ARG A 164 -6.48 -10.76 11.74
C ARG A 164 -6.11 -12.24 11.79
N PRO A 165 -6.34 -13.00 10.69
CA PRO A 165 -6.24 -14.48 10.69
C PRO A 165 -4.83 -14.98 11.01
N HIS A 166 -3.83 -14.11 10.95
CA HIS A 166 -2.43 -14.46 11.24
C HIS A 166 -2.00 -13.86 12.58
N PRO A 167 -1.47 -14.70 13.52
CA PRO A 167 -1.00 -14.20 14.80
C PRO A 167 0.23 -13.32 14.63
N PHE A 168 0.28 -12.21 15.37
CA PHE A 168 1.48 -11.35 15.42
C PHE A 168 2.74 -12.19 15.76
N PRO A 169 3.88 -12.00 15.08
CA PRO A 169 4.23 -10.88 14.18
C PRO A 169 3.90 -11.10 12.69
N LEU A 170 3.19 -12.15 12.33
CA LEU A 170 2.80 -12.43 10.96
C LEU A 170 1.69 -11.50 10.48
N GLY A 171 1.54 -11.38 9.16
CA GLY A 171 0.48 -10.59 8.53
C GLY A 171 1.00 -9.67 7.43
N ILE A 172 0.10 -8.89 6.87
CA ILE A 172 0.39 -7.89 5.84
C ILE A 172 0.25 -6.48 6.39
N ASP A 173 1.02 -5.56 5.85
CA ASP A 173 0.84 -4.12 6.08
C ASP A 173 -0.02 -3.54 4.97
N LEU A 174 -0.92 -2.61 5.29
CA LEU A 174 -1.84 -2.03 4.33
C LEU A 174 -1.58 -0.54 4.16
N ILE A 175 -1.46 -0.10 2.90
CA ILE A 175 -1.41 1.31 2.50
C ILE A 175 -2.62 1.57 1.60
N LEU A 176 -3.57 2.37 2.08
CA LEU A 176 -4.72 2.82 1.30
C LEU A 176 -4.39 4.11 0.58
N THR A 177 -4.62 4.17 -0.72
CA THR A 177 -4.33 5.34 -1.55
C THR A 177 -5.56 5.86 -2.26
N CYS A 178 -5.72 7.19 -2.30
CA CYS A 178 -6.78 7.87 -3.03
C CYS A 178 -6.27 9.22 -3.56
N GLY A 179 -6.15 9.36 -4.89
CA GLY A 179 -5.57 10.54 -5.50
C GLY A 179 -4.11 10.73 -5.07
N GLU A 180 -3.80 11.85 -4.42
CA GLU A 180 -2.48 12.15 -3.85
C GLU A 180 -2.36 11.83 -2.36
N ARG A 181 -3.44 11.31 -1.73
CA ARG A 181 -3.49 11.04 -0.29
C ARG A 181 -3.41 9.55 -0.02
N LEU A 182 -2.87 9.24 1.15
CA LEU A 182 -2.85 7.88 1.67
C LEU A 182 -2.98 7.87 3.19
N LEU A 183 -3.35 6.72 3.72
CA LEU A 183 -3.19 6.33 5.12
C LEU A 183 -2.65 4.91 5.17
N ALA A 184 -2.04 4.54 6.29
CA ALA A 184 -1.54 3.19 6.50
C ALA A 184 -2.20 2.52 7.71
N ILE A 185 -2.32 1.21 7.62
CA ILE A 185 -2.78 0.32 8.69
C ILE A 185 -1.78 -0.84 8.79
N PRO A 186 -0.72 -0.68 9.59
CA PRO A 186 0.26 -1.75 9.81
C PRO A 186 -0.36 -2.99 10.46
N ARG A 187 0.27 -4.13 10.29
CA ARG A 187 -0.14 -5.42 10.89
C ARG A 187 -0.27 -5.40 12.41
N THR A 188 0.40 -4.44 13.06
CA THR A 188 0.35 -4.24 14.52
C THR A 188 -0.88 -3.47 14.99
N THR A 189 -1.64 -2.87 14.07
CA THR A 189 -2.83 -2.09 14.40
C THR A 189 -4.01 -3.01 14.63
N HIS A 190 -4.69 -2.85 15.76
CA HIS A 190 -5.95 -3.52 16.02
C HIS A 190 -7.11 -2.72 15.44
N VAL A 191 -8.03 -3.40 14.74
CA VAL A 191 -9.14 -2.77 14.01
C VAL A 191 -10.46 -3.39 14.43
N GLU A 192 -11.42 -2.55 14.80
CA GLU A 192 -12.78 -2.97 15.15
C GLU A 192 -13.81 -2.16 14.34
N VAL A 193 -14.90 -2.80 13.96
CA VAL A 193 -16.07 -2.12 13.35
C VAL A 193 -16.91 -1.50 14.44
N CYS A 194 -17.33 -0.25 14.23
CA CYS A 194 -18.21 0.49 15.16
C CYS A 194 -19.66 0.43 14.71
#